data_a9731ab736cf6440977e244595bffd54
#
_entry.id   a9731ab736cf6440977e244595bffd54
#
_cell.length_a   1.000
_cell.length_b   1.000
_cell.length_c   1.000
_cell.angle_alpha   90.00
_cell.angle_beta   90.00
_cell.angle_gamma   90.00
#
_symmetry.space_group_name_H-M   'P 1'
#
loop_
_entity.id
_entity.type
_entity.pdbx_description
1 polymer ?
#
loop_
_entity_poly.entity_id
_entity_poly.type
_entity_poly.pdbx_seq_one_letter_code
_entity_poly.pdbx_strand_id
1 'polypeptide(L)'
;LSRVYDSLSAQTFDDFEWLIIDDGSTDGTRKLVTSWQDGSTFPIRYLHQPNAGKHLAHNWAVEEALGELFLVLDSDDACVPDALERFVFHWESIPADQRERFSAVTALCMNPDGQLVGDRFPKDVLDSDALELIYRYRVRGEKWGFHRTDVLRRFPFPLRPRLYIPEGVVWNAIAREYQTRYVNEMLRIYFVGTTGRDDQLIRRIPSG
;
A
#
# COMPACT_ATOMS: atom_id res chain seq x y z
N LEU A 1 11.09 5.67 8.48
CA LEU A 1 9.79 5.91 9.12
C LEU A 1 9.49 7.42 9.27
N SER A 2 10.49 8.27 9.63
CA SER A 2 10.28 9.74 9.73
C SER A 2 9.76 10.34 8.43
N ARG A 3 10.25 9.88 7.28
CA ARG A 3 9.77 10.33 5.96
C ARG A 3 8.27 10.04 5.75
N VAL A 4 7.79 8.88 6.21
CA VAL A 4 6.35 8.55 6.21
C VAL A 4 5.59 9.57 7.07
N TYR A 5 6.04 9.78 8.31
CA TYR A 5 5.41 10.74 9.24
C TYR A 5 5.32 12.14 8.64
N ASP A 6 6.43 12.64 8.07
CA ASP A 6 6.48 13.97 7.46
C ASP A 6 5.50 14.09 6.28
N SER A 7 5.41 13.04 5.43
CA SER A 7 4.49 13.02 4.29
C SER A 7 3.01 12.89 4.69
N LEU A 8 2.72 12.17 5.77
CA LEU A 8 1.36 12.09 6.32
C LEU A 8 0.95 13.39 7.03
N SER A 9 1.90 14.05 7.70
CA SER A 9 1.65 15.35 8.34
C SER A 9 1.39 16.48 7.34
N ALA A 10 1.81 16.30 6.09
CA ALA A 10 1.60 17.26 5.01
C ALA A 10 0.31 17.00 4.19
N GLN A 11 -0.48 15.96 4.53
CA GLN A 11 -1.69 15.64 3.75
C GLN A 11 -2.75 16.74 3.85
N THR A 12 -3.43 16.98 2.72
CA THR A 12 -4.58 17.92 2.63
C THR A 12 -5.88 17.29 3.10
N PHE A 13 -5.94 15.98 3.17
CA PHE A 13 -7.06 15.19 3.70
C PHE A 13 -6.79 14.80 5.14
N ASP A 14 -7.73 14.94 6.05
CA ASP A 14 -7.56 14.80 7.50
C ASP A 14 -8.35 13.64 8.14
N ASP A 15 -9.29 13.04 7.41
CA ASP A 15 -10.08 11.90 7.91
C ASP A 15 -9.37 10.55 7.68
N PHE A 16 -8.25 10.35 8.37
CA PHE A 16 -7.48 9.10 8.32
C PHE A 16 -6.82 8.80 9.67
N GLU A 17 -6.49 7.53 9.89
CA GLU A 17 -5.58 7.08 10.95
C GLU A 17 -4.28 6.54 10.36
N TRP A 18 -3.18 6.65 11.08
CA TRP A 18 -1.95 5.93 10.78
C TRP A 18 -1.78 4.74 11.72
N LEU A 19 -2.04 3.54 11.20
CA LEU A 19 -1.82 2.29 11.91
C LEU A 19 -0.43 1.72 11.59
N ILE A 20 0.43 1.63 12.58
CA ILE A 20 1.78 1.09 12.47
C ILE A 20 1.81 -0.31 13.07
N ILE A 21 2.15 -1.30 12.24
CA ILE A 21 2.43 -2.66 12.71
C ILE A 21 3.95 -2.86 12.71
N ASP A 22 4.52 -2.95 13.88
CA ASP A 22 5.93 -3.24 14.09
C ASP A 22 6.15 -4.76 14.17
N ASP A 23 6.73 -5.33 13.15
CA ASP A 23 7.01 -6.76 13.03
C ASP A 23 8.37 -7.15 13.65
N GLY A 24 8.56 -6.74 14.91
CA GLY A 24 9.68 -7.16 15.73
C GLY A 24 10.92 -6.29 15.63
N SER A 25 10.79 -4.97 15.49
CA SER A 25 11.91 -4.05 15.55
C SER A 25 12.62 -4.11 16.91
N THR A 26 13.95 -4.07 16.86
CA THR A 26 14.83 -4.08 18.06
C THR A 26 15.59 -2.77 18.25
N ASP A 27 15.27 -1.77 17.44
CA ASP A 27 15.88 -0.42 17.45
C ASP A 27 15.01 0.60 18.20
N GLY A 28 15.19 1.87 17.91
CA GLY A 28 14.46 2.98 18.52
C GLY A 28 13.05 3.21 17.98
N THR A 29 12.49 2.34 17.12
CA THR A 29 11.21 2.54 16.40
C THR A 29 10.06 2.87 17.35
N ARG A 30 9.86 2.07 18.40
CA ARG A 30 8.78 2.32 19.40
C ARG A 30 8.88 3.71 20.03
N LYS A 31 10.10 4.08 20.50
CA LYS A 31 10.34 5.38 21.12
C LYS A 31 10.06 6.53 20.15
N LEU A 32 10.47 6.38 18.91
CA LEU A 32 10.24 7.35 17.85
C LEU A 32 8.74 7.55 17.60
N VAL A 33 7.97 6.47 17.42
CA VAL A 33 6.52 6.54 17.19
C VAL A 33 5.80 7.16 18.41
N THR A 34 6.18 6.76 19.63
CA THR A 34 5.59 7.34 20.83
C THR A 34 5.80 8.86 20.89
N SER A 35 6.96 9.36 20.45
CA SER A 35 7.21 10.82 20.43
C SER A 35 6.35 11.59 19.43
N TRP A 36 5.75 10.94 18.46
CA TRP A 36 4.83 11.55 17.48
C TRP A 36 3.38 11.53 17.95
N GLN A 37 2.97 10.51 18.74
CA GLN A 37 1.57 10.32 19.17
C GLN A 37 1.03 11.54 19.94
N ASP A 38 1.87 12.19 20.77
CA ASP A 38 1.46 13.33 21.59
C ASP A 38 1.31 14.65 20.80
N GLY A 39 1.95 14.76 19.62
CA GLY A 39 2.02 16.00 18.84
C GLY A 39 1.36 15.91 17.46
N SER A 40 0.85 14.75 17.06
CA SER A 40 0.25 14.54 15.75
C SER A 40 -1.13 15.19 15.63
N THR A 41 -1.45 15.71 14.44
CA THR A 41 -2.78 16.23 14.08
C THR A 41 -3.76 15.13 13.67
N PHE A 42 -3.31 13.90 13.51
CA PHE A 42 -4.09 12.72 13.14
C PHE A 42 -3.82 11.56 14.09
N PRO A 43 -4.74 10.61 14.24
CA PRO A 43 -4.56 9.45 15.11
C PRO A 43 -3.39 8.57 14.66
N ILE A 44 -2.48 8.24 15.58
CA ILE A 44 -1.39 7.27 15.37
C ILE A 44 -1.61 6.09 16.33
N ARG A 45 -1.78 4.90 15.77
CA ARG A 45 -1.88 3.65 16.53
C ARG A 45 -0.63 2.81 16.27
N TYR A 46 -0.01 2.31 17.33
CA TYR A 46 1.19 1.49 17.24
C TYR A 46 0.94 0.13 17.87
N LEU A 47 1.11 -0.92 17.08
CA LEU A 47 1.00 -2.30 17.51
C LEU A 47 2.32 -3.02 17.21
N HIS A 48 2.75 -3.88 18.14
CA HIS A 48 4.01 -4.62 18.02
C HIS A 48 3.77 -6.12 18.15
N GLN A 49 4.41 -6.88 17.26
CA GLN A 49 4.44 -8.35 17.32
C GLN A 49 5.89 -8.87 17.23
N PRO A 50 6.16 -10.09 17.72
CA PRO A 50 7.39 -10.78 17.35
C PRO A 50 7.45 -10.99 15.83
N ASN A 51 8.64 -10.84 15.23
CA ASN A 51 8.79 -10.95 13.78
C ASN A 51 8.16 -12.24 13.24
N ALA A 52 7.13 -12.07 12.41
CA ALA A 52 6.35 -13.13 11.78
C ALA A 52 6.32 -13.02 10.25
N GLY A 53 6.75 -11.88 9.71
CA GLY A 53 6.81 -11.57 8.30
C GLY A 53 5.73 -10.56 7.84
N LYS A 54 6.08 -9.74 6.83
CA LYS A 54 5.28 -8.63 6.28
C LYS A 54 3.81 -9.04 6.02
N HIS A 55 3.57 -10.24 5.47
CA HIS A 55 2.23 -10.71 5.13
C HIS A 55 1.34 -10.95 6.37
N LEU A 56 1.91 -11.41 7.50
CA LEU A 56 1.15 -11.57 8.75
C LEU A 56 0.93 -10.22 9.44
N ALA A 57 1.91 -9.32 9.40
CA ALA A 57 1.74 -7.94 9.85
C ALA A 57 0.64 -7.24 9.05
N HIS A 58 0.58 -7.45 7.71
CA HIS A 58 -0.49 -6.94 6.87
C HIS A 58 -1.87 -7.48 7.29
N ASN A 59 -2.01 -8.79 7.49
CA ASN A 59 -3.29 -9.36 7.93
C ASN A 59 -3.74 -8.74 9.26
N TRP A 60 -2.84 -8.62 10.21
CA TRP A 60 -3.16 -8.01 11.50
C TRP A 60 -3.54 -6.54 11.34
N ALA A 61 -2.83 -5.78 10.49
CA ALA A 61 -3.21 -4.41 10.17
C ALA A 61 -4.63 -4.30 9.60
N VAL A 62 -5.01 -5.20 8.68
CA VAL A 62 -6.35 -5.23 8.08
C VAL A 62 -7.44 -5.53 9.12
N GLU A 63 -7.19 -6.44 10.06
CA GLU A 63 -8.14 -6.74 11.16
C GLU A 63 -8.33 -5.54 12.10
N GLU A 64 -7.24 -4.83 12.41
CA GLU A 64 -7.22 -3.69 13.34
C GLU A 64 -7.67 -2.37 12.69
N ALA A 65 -7.68 -2.27 11.36
CA ALA A 65 -8.03 -1.05 10.65
C ALA A 65 -9.46 -0.60 10.94
N LEU A 66 -9.64 0.71 11.21
CA LEU A 66 -10.93 1.33 11.46
C LEU A 66 -11.54 1.96 10.19
N GLY A 67 -10.69 2.37 9.24
CA GLY A 67 -11.11 2.99 8.00
C GLY A 67 -11.73 2.01 7.00
N GLU A 68 -12.61 2.53 6.15
CA GLU A 68 -13.21 1.76 5.05
C GLU A 68 -12.20 1.46 3.94
N LEU A 69 -11.22 2.34 3.76
CA LEU A 69 -10.18 2.24 2.74
C LEU A 69 -8.84 2.01 3.41
N PHE A 70 -8.13 0.99 2.99
CA PHE A 70 -6.87 0.53 3.57
C PHE A 70 -5.72 0.76 2.59
N LEU A 71 -4.80 1.65 2.94
CA LEU A 71 -3.65 2.02 2.13
C LEU A 71 -2.35 1.59 2.83
N VAL A 72 -1.53 0.80 2.16
CA VAL A 72 -0.21 0.42 2.69
C VAL A 72 0.83 1.43 2.23
N LEU A 73 1.62 1.96 3.16
CA LEU A 73 2.79 2.78 2.87
C LEU A 73 4.01 2.16 3.55
N ASP A 74 5.01 1.76 2.77
CA ASP A 74 6.22 1.15 3.28
C ASP A 74 7.03 2.16 4.11
N SER A 75 7.73 1.69 5.14
CA SER A 75 8.41 2.52 6.16
C SER A 75 9.52 3.43 5.63
N ASP A 76 9.96 3.24 4.41
CA ASP A 76 11.03 3.97 3.73
C ASP A 76 10.55 4.86 2.58
N ASP A 77 9.26 4.89 2.29
CA ASP A 77 8.65 5.72 1.25
C ASP A 77 8.01 7.00 1.77
N ALA A 78 7.36 7.73 0.87
CA ALA A 78 6.55 8.90 1.15
C ALA A 78 5.40 9.01 0.16
N CYS A 79 4.45 9.89 0.41
CA CYS A 79 3.41 10.25 -0.55
C CYS A 79 3.38 11.79 -0.78
N VAL A 80 2.80 12.20 -1.91
CA VAL A 80 2.61 13.62 -2.20
C VAL A 80 1.56 14.23 -1.27
N PRO A 81 1.56 15.55 -1.02
CA PRO A 81 0.69 16.16 -0.02
C PRO A 81 -0.82 16.00 -0.23
N ASP A 82 -1.25 15.81 -1.45
CA ASP A 82 -2.67 15.61 -1.82
C ASP A 82 -3.03 14.15 -2.12
N ALA A 83 -2.15 13.20 -1.81
CA ALA A 83 -2.33 11.80 -2.20
C ALA A 83 -3.63 11.18 -1.68
N LEU A 84 -3.94 11.37 -0.39
CA LEU A 84 -5.16 10.81 0.22
C LEU A 84 -6.41 11.46 -0.36
N GLU A 85 -6.42 12.79 -0.53
CA GLU A 85 -7.51 13.53 -1.16
C GLU A 85 -7.75 13.03 -2.59
N ARG A 86 -6.68 12.83 -3.39
CA ARG A 86 -6.78 12.31 -4.76
C ARG A 86 -7.38 10.90 -4.80
N PHE A 87 -6.98 10.03 -3.89
CA PHE A 87 -7.56 8.69 -3.79
C PHE A 87 -9.05 8.73 -3.45
N VAL A 88 -9.46 9.53 -2.48
CA VAL A 88 -10.88 9.71 -2.12
C VAL A 88 -11.66 10.28 -3.29
N PHE A 89 -11.15 11.32 -3.97
CA PHE A 89 -11.76 11.88 -5.18
C PHE A 89 -12.03 10.82 -6.25
N HIS A 90 -11.04 9.98 -6.56
CA HIS A 90 -11.19 8.94 -7.57
C HIS A 90 -12.15 7.83 -7.13
N TRP A 91 -12.17 7.51 -5.85
CA TRP A 91 -13.12 6.56 -5.28
C TRP A 91 -14.56 7.07 -5.36
N GLU A 92 -14.79 8.30 -4.97
CA GLU A 92 -16.10 8.94 -4.99
C GLU A 92 -16.62 9.19 -6.41
N SER A 93 -15.72 9.37 -7.38
CA SER A 93 -16.07 9.51 -8.80
C SER A 93 -16.60 8.22 -9.43
N ILE A 94 -16.47 7.06 -8.77
CA ILE A 94 -17.16 5.82 -9.16
C ILE A 94 -18.65 5.99 -8.78
N PRO A 95 -19.59 5.81 -9.72
CA PRO A 95 -21.01 5.85 -9.40
C PRO A 95 -21.35 4.95 -8.21
N ALA A 96 -22.17 5.45 -7.28
CA ALA A 96 -22.45 4.75 -6.02
C ALA A 96 -23.05 3.34 -6.23
N ASP A 97 -23.87 3.17 -7.24
CA ASP A 97 -24.49 1.90 -7.65
C ASP A 97 -23.49 0.90 -8.28
N GLN A 98 -22.27 1.34 -8.59
CA GLN A 98 -21.21 0.51 -9.17
C GLN A 98 -20.07 0.23 -8.19
N ARG A 99 -19.94 0.99 -7.08
CA ARG A 99 -18.80 0.89 -6.14
C ARG A 99 -18.61 -0.51 -5.57
N GLU A 100 -19.68 -1.26 -5.37
CA GLU A 100 -19.59 -2.64 -4.88
C GLU A 100 -18.77 -3.57 -5.79
N ARG A 101 -18.68 -3.23 -7.08
CA ARG A 101 -17.86 -3.97 -8.06
C ARG A 101 -16.38 -3.67 -7.98
N PHE A 102 -15.99 -2.62 -7.25
CA PHE A 102 -14.61 -2.17 -7.12
C PHE A 102 -14.05 -2.52 -5.74
N SER A 103 -12.80 -2.94 -5.71
CA SER A 103 -12.06 -3.15 -4.46
C SER A 103 -11.02 -2.07 -4.19
N ALA A 104 -10.60 -1.30 -5.20
CA ALA A 104 -9.41 -0.48 -5.09
C ALA A 104 -9.41 0.73 -6.03
N VAL A 105 -8.61 1.73 -5.67
CA VAL A 105 -8.04 2.72 -6.60
C VAL A 105 -6.52 2.62 -6.53
N THR A 106 -5.87 2.61 -7.69
CA THR A 106 -4.41 2.43 -7.80
C THR A 106 -3.81 3.50 -8.71
N ALA A 107 -2.73 4.12 -8.22
CA ALA A 107 -2.00 5.20 -8.85
C ALA A 107 -0.57 4.79 -9.19
N LEU A 108 0.17 5.70 -9.82
CA LEU A 108 1.57 5.54 -10.19
C LEU A 108 2.50 5.92 -9.04
N CYS A 109 3.73 5.43 -9.13
CA CYS A 109 4.84 5.82 -8.27
C CYS A 109 5.85 6.67 -9.05
N MET A 110 6.53 7.57 -8.36
CA MET A 110 7.70 8.29 -8.87
C MET A 110 8.90 8.07 -7.95
N ASN A 111 10.10 8.26 -8.49
CA ASN A 111 11.30 8.34 -7.68
C ASN A 111 11.44 9.74 -7.02
N PRO A 112 12.40 9.96 -6.12
CA PRO A 112 12.62 11.27 -5.49
C PRO A 112 12.92 12.41 -6.46
N ASP A 113 13.37 12.12 -7.68
CA ASP A 113 13.61 13.10 -8.74
C ASP A 113 12.34 13.43 -9.56
N GLY A 114 11.18 12.88 -9.17
CA GLY A 114 9.90 13.08 -9.84
C GLY A 114 9.72 12.27 -11.13
N GLN A 115 10.59 11.30 -11.39
CA GLN A 115 10.49 10.46 -12.58
C GLN A 115 9.59 9.26 -12.32
N LEU A 116 8.75 8.92 -13.30
CA LEU A 116 7.87 7.75 -13.24
C LEU A 116 8.65 6.46 -12.99
N VAL A 117 8.16 5.64 -12.05
CA VAL A 117 8.66 4.28 -11.80
C VAL A 117 7.73 3.28 -12.49
N GLY A 118 8.25 2.60 -13.52
CA GLY A 118 7.47 1.66 -14.33
C GLY A 118 6.65 2.30 -15.44
N ASP A 119 5.56 1.66 -15.84
CA ASP A 119 4.74 2.07 -16.98
C ASP A 119 3.50 2.87 -16.55
N ARG A 120 3.01 3.74 -17.47
CA ARG A 120 1.69 4.37 -17.32
C ARG A 120 0.57 3.38 -17.66
N PHE A 121 -0.61 3.65 -17.14
CA PHE A 121 -1.83 2.99 -17.58
C PHE A 121 -2.23 3.49 -18.99
N PRO A 122 -2.95 2.66 -19.79
CA PRO A 122 -3.33 3.01 -21.16
C PRO A 122 -4.24 4.24 -21.30
N LYS A 123 -4.92 4.62 -20.21
CA LYS A 123 -5.81 5.79 -20.13
C LYS A 123 -5.56 6.52 -18.83
N ASP A 124 -5.89 7.80 -18.77
CA ASP A 124 -5.74 8.60 -17.55
C ASP A 124 -6.57 8.04 -16.39
N VAL A 125 -7.77 7.54 -16.69
CA VAL A 125 -8.59 6.72 -15.79
C VAL A 125 -8.99 5.46 -16.52
N LEU A 126 -8.68 4.31 -15.94
CA LEU A 126 -8.97 2.99 -16.48
C LEU A 126 -9.62 2.11 -15.41
N ASP A 127 -10.86 1.68 -15.63
CA ASP A 127 -11.51 0.67 -14.82
C ASP A 127 -11.24 -0.71 -15.44
N SER A 128 -10.55 -1.59 -14.70
CA SER A 128 -10.12 -2.91 -15.15
C SER A 128 -9.82 -3.79 -13.92
N ASP A 129 -9.28 -4.97 -14.13
CA ASP A 129 -8.74 -5.81 -13.07
C ASP A 129 -7.22 -5.98 -13.20
N ALA A 130 -6.56 -6.48 -12.15
CA ALA A 130 -5.12 -6.62 -12.13
C ALA A 130 -4.61 -7.67 -13.14
N LEU A 131 -5.40 -8.67 -13.47
CA LEU A 131 -5.02 -9.71 -14.45
C LEU A 131 -5.04 -9.11 -15.87
N GLU A 132 -6.10 -8.37 -16.22
CA GLU A 132 -6.16 -7.67 -17.50
C GLU A 132 -5.01 -6.65 -17.63
N LEU A 133 -4.71 -5.92 -16.55
CA LEU A 133 -3.61 -4.97 -16.53
C LEU A 133 -2.26 -5.62 -16.87
N ILE A 134 -1.97 -6.77 -16.27
CA ILE A 134 -0.72 -7.50 -16.46
C ILE A 134 -0.67 -8.18 -17.83
N TYR A 135 -1.70 -8.94 -18.21
CA TYR A 135 -1.65 -9.83 -19.37
C TYR A 135 -2.05 -9.17 -20.68
N ARG A 136 -3.04 -8.27 -20.66
CA ARG A 136 -3.52 -7.57 -21.87
C ARG A 136 -2.75 -6.28 -22.09
N TYR A 137 -2.69 -5.42 -21.06
CA TYR A 137 -2.05 -4.11 -21.18
C TYR A 137 -0.55 -4.14 -20.92
N ARG A 138 -0.03 -5.22 -20.30
CA ARG A 138 1.40 -5.44 -20.02
C ARG A 138 2.04 -4.33 -19.19
N VAL A 139 1.28 -3.66 -18.35
CA VAL A 139 1.74 -2.60 -17.46
C VAL A 139 2.63 -3.21 -16.37
N ARG A 140 3.83 -2.68 -16.20
CA ARG A 140 4.86 -3.15 -15.26
C ARG A 140 5.29 -2.06 -14.30
N GLY A 141 6.08 -2.45 -13.31
CA GLY A 141 6.68 -1.58 -12.30
C GLY A 141 5.74 -1.27 -11.14
N GLU A 142 6.28 -0.56 -10.17
CA GLU A 142 5.58 -0.25 -8.92
C GLU A 142 4.31 0.55 -9.15
N LYS A 143 3.29 0.16 -8.41
CA LYS A 143 2.00 0.83 -8.35
C LYS A 143 1.60 0.94 -6.88
N TRP A 144 0.80 1.92 -6.55
CA TRP A 144 0.38 2.18 -5.20
C TRP A 144 -1.08 2.57 -5.12
N GLY A 145 -1.80 2.01 -4.16
CA GLY A 145 -3.22 2.28 -4.03
C GLY A 145 -3.82 1.69 -2.77
N PHE A 146 -5.04 2.08 -2.48
CA PHE A 146 -5.81 1.48 -1.41
C PHE A 146 -6.67 0.33 -1.93
N HIS A 147 -7.06 -0.51 -1.00
CA HIS A 147 -8.15 -1.48 -1.14
C HIS A 147 -9.25 -1.20 -0.11
N ARG A 148 -10.45 -1.63 -0.39
CA ARG A 148 -11.52 -1.69 0.61
C ARG A 148 -11.13 -2.66 1.72
N THR A 149 -11.27 -2.21 2.97
CA THR A 149 -10.91 -3.00 4.15
C THR A 149 -11.75 -4.27 4.27
N ASP A 150 -13.06 -4.21 3.98
CA ASP A 150 -13.94 -5.38 4.00
C ASP A 150 -13.56 -6.44 2.96
N VAL A 151 -13.06 -6.01 1.78
CA VAL A 151 -12.54 -6.92 0.76
C VAL A 151 -11.25 -7.59 1.25
N LEU A 152 -10.29 -6.83 1.80
CA LEU A 152 -9.04 -7.40 2.33
C LEU A 152 -9.30 -8.43 3.44
N ARG A 153 -10.29 -8.21 4.32
CA ARG A 153 -10.70 -9.19 5.35
C ARG A 153 -11.20 -10.51 4.76
N ARG A 154 -11.77 -10.50 3.56
CA ARG A 154 -12.20 -11.71 2.84
C ARG A 154 -11.06 -12.45 2.15
N PHE A 155 -9.95 -11.77 1.85
CA PHE A 155 -8.81 -12.30 1.12
C PHE A 155 -7.49 -12.15 1.90
N PRO A 156 -7.36 -12.75 3.11
CA PRO A 156 -6.15 -12.63 3.89
C PRO A 156 -4.98 -13.38 3.24
N PHE A 157 -3.76 -12.93 3.51
CA PHE A 157 -2.56 -13.70 3.19
C PHE A 157 -2.55 -15.04 3.93
N PRO A 158 -1.99 -16.11 3.33
CA PRO A 158 -1.84 -17.40 3.99
C PRO A 158 -1.05 -17.31 5.31
N LEU A 159 -1.51 -17.99 6.35
CA LEU A 159 -0.88 -18.00 7.67
C LEU A 159 0.37 -18.91 7.66
N ARG A 160 1.46 -18.44 7.08
CA ARG A 160 2.76 -19.12 6.96
C ARG A 160 3.89 -18.27 7.53
N PRO A 161 4.13 -18.32 8.86
CA PRO A 161 5.16 -17.49 9.50
C PRO A 161 6.54 -17.69 8.86
N ARG A 162 7.28 -16.59 8.70
CA ARG A 162 8.65 -16.59 8.18
C ARG A 162 8.84 -17.15 6.76
N LEU A 163 7.75 -17.38 6.03
CA LEU A 163 7.80 -17.75 4.63
C LEU A 163 7.52 -16.52 3.77
N TYR A 164 8.29 -16.33 2.71
CA TYR A 164 7.96 -15.32 1.70
C TYR A 164 6.69 -15.72 0.95
N ILE A 165 5.67 -14.89 1.02
CA ILE A 165 4.43 -15.04 0.26
C ILE A 165 4.38 -13.93 -0.78
N PRO A 166 4.39 -14.25 -2.09
CA PRO A 166 4.21 -13.24 -3.12
C PRO A 166 2.86 -12.53 -2.97
N GLU A 167 2.85 -11.22 -3.01
CA GLU A 167 1.63 -10.40 -2.86
C GLU A 167 0.58 -10.72 -3.94
N GLY A 168 1.02 -11.10 -5.14
CA GLY A 168 0.15 -11.54 -6.23
C GLY A 168 -0.81 -12.67 -5.88
N VAL A 169 -0.54 -13.48 -4.84
CA VAL A 169 -1.47 -14.51 -4.37
C VAL A 169 -2.81 -13.89 -3.96
N VAL A 170 -2.77 -12.79 -3.22
CA VAL A 170 -3.97 -12.06 -2.76
C VAL A 170 -4.52 -11.16 -3.87
N TRP A 171 -3.66 -10.39 -4.52
CA TRP A 171 -4.11 -9.44 -5.55
C TRP A 171 -4.79 -10.14 -6.74
N ASN A 172 -4.28 -11.30 -7.17
CA ASN A 172 -4.91 -12.09 -8.22
C ASN A 172 -6.23 -12.74 -7.78
N ALA A 173 -6.38 -13.09 -6.51
CA ALA A 173 -7.64 -13.60 -5.98
C ALA A 173 -8.72 -12.50 -5.98
N ILE A 174 -8.40 -11.31 -5.51
CA ILE A 174 -9.28 -10.14 -5.51
C ILE A 174 -9.65 -9.75 -6.96
N ALA A 175 -8.70 -9.74 -7.88
CA ALA A 175 -8.91 -9.35 -9.29
C ALA A 175 -9.88 -10.26 -10.05
N ARG A 176 -10.18 -11.46 -9.56
CA ARG A 176 -11.19 -12.35 -10.15
C ARG A 176 -12.62 -11.97 -9.80
N GLU A 177 -12.81 -11.21 -8.73
CA GLU A 177 -14.13 -10.84 -8.22
C GLU A 177 -14.39 -9.34 -8.35
N TYR A 178 -13.34 -8.51 -8.32
CA TYR A 178 -13.43 -7.07 -8.24
C TYR A 178 -12.63 -6.36 -9.32
N GLN A 179 -13.12 -5.18 -9.69
CA GLN A 179 -12.40 -4.21 -10.49
C GLN A 179 -11.55 -3.29 -9.61
N THR A 180 -10.58 -2.66 -10.26
CA THR A 180 -9.74 -1.60 -9.72
C THR A 180 -9.82 -0.40 -10.66
N ARG A 181 -9.95 0.81 -10.11
CA ARG A 181 -9.75 2.05 -10.86
C ARG A 181 -8.27 2.40 -10.85
N TYR A 182 -7.67 2.47 -12.02
CA TYR A 182 -6.28 2.85 -12.24
C TYR A 182 -6.22 4.30 -12.72
N VAL A 183 -5.32 5.12 -12.13
CA VAL A 183 -5.20 6.55 -12.43
C VAL A 183 -3.76 6.93 -12.73
N ASN A 184 -3.54 7.71 -13.80
CA ASN A 184 -2.21 8.15 -14.23
C ASN A 184 -1.70 9.35 -13.41
N GLU A 185 -1.86 9.29 -12.08
CA GLU A 185 -1.33 10.25 -11.12
C GLU A 185 -0.19 9.62 -10.33
N MET A 186 0.90 10.36 -10.12
CA MET A 186 2.06 9.88 -9.36
C MET A 186 1.90 10.32 -7.90
N LEU A 187 1.37 9.42 -7.05
CA LEU A 187 0.98 9.74 -5.68
C LEU A 187 1.94 9.21 -4.62
N ARG A 188 2.78 8.21 -4.94
CA ARG A 188 3.82 7.69 -4.05
C ARG A 188 5.20 8.12 -4.52
N ILE A 189 6.05 8.55 -3.59
CA ILE A 189 7.49 8.75 -3.80
C ILE A 189 8.18 7.48 -3.32
N TYR A 190 8.61 6.66 -4.28
CA TYR A 190 9.22 5.36 -4.06
C TYR A 190 10.74 5.49 -3.96
N PHE A 191 11.28 5.16 -2.81
CA PHE A 191 12.72 5.19 -2.56
C PHE A 191 13.29 3.79 -2.75
N VAL A 192 13.97 3.56 -3.85
CA VAL A 192 14.73 2.31 -4.06
C VAL A 192 15.79 2.22 -2.97
N GLY A 193 15.66 1.26 -2.06
CA GLY A 193 16.53 1.10 -0.92
C GLY A 193 18.00 1.04 -1.33
N THR A 194 18.81 1.94 -0.77
CA THR A 194 20.28 1.89 -0.84
C THR A 194 20.85 0.77 0.04
N THR A 195 20.01 0.02 0.74
CA THR A 195 20.39 -1.10 1.60
C THR A 195 19.95 -2.40 0.93
N GLY A 196 20.88 -3.02 0.17
CA GLY A 196 20.73 -4.26 -0.60
C GLY A 196 20.31 -5.51 0.18
N ARG A 197 19.12 -5.49 0.83
CA ARG A 197 18.52 -6.67 1.45
C ARG A 197 17.45 -7.34 0.57
N ASP A 198 16.72 -6.59 -0.25
CA ASP A 198 15.67 -7.17 -1.10
C ASP A 198 16.25 -7.93 -2.30
N ASP A 199 17.38 -7.49 -2.86
CA ASP A 199 18.08 -8.22 -3.93
C ASP A 199 18.64 -9.59 -3.50
N GLN A 200 18.84 -9.83 -2.20
CA GLN A 200 19.37 -11.12 -1.70
C GLN A 200 18.30 -12.21 -1.61
N LEU A 201 17.03 -11.88 -1.47
CA LEU A 201 15.95 -12.85 -1.42
C LEU A 201 15.64 -13.45 -2.79
N ILE A 202 15.76 -12.66 -3.86
CA ILE A 202 15.51 -13.12 -5.25
C ILE A 202 16.67 -14.00 -5.76
N ARG A 203 17.90 -13.80 -5.28
CA ARG A 203 19.09 -14.58 -5.70
C ARG A 203 19.21 -15.98 -5.09
N ARG A 204 18.30 -16.39 -4.19
CA ARG A 204 18.36 -17.69 -3.51
C ARG A 204 17.44 -18.77 -4.07
N ILE A 205 16.90 -18.61 -5.26
CA ILE A 205 16.22 -19.71 -5.96
C ILE A 205 17.31 -20.47 -6.75
N PRO A 206 17.70 -21.70 -6.35
CA PRO A 206 18.60 -22.52 -7.16
C PRO A 206 17.90 -22.81 -8.48
N SER A 207 18.55 -22.50 -9.61
CA SER A 207 18.18 -23.05 -10.91
C SER A 207 18.38 -24.57 -10.84
N GLY A 208 17.31 -25.31 -10.64
CA GLY A 208 17.24 -26.74 -10.88
C GLY A 208 16.79 -27.04 -12.29
#